data_6e052811901e13b7ffd072865a171ea2
#
_entry.id   6e052811901e13b7ffd072865a171ea2
#
_cell.length_a   1.000
_cell.length_b   1.000
_cell.length_c   1.000
_cell.angle_alpha   90.00
_cell.angle_beta   90.00
_cell.angle_gamma   90.00
#
_symmetry.space_group_name_H-M   'P 1'
#
loop_
_entity.id
_entity.type
_entity.pdbx_description
1 polymer ?
#
loop_
_entity_poly.entity_id
_entity_poly.type
_entity_poly.pdbx_seq_one_letter_code
_entity_poly.pdbx_strand_id
1 'polypeptide(L)'
;LRLNDLPKHIECFDNSNLQGTNPVSAMVCFKNSLPSKKDYRTFTPKTVEGPDDFATMYEVITRRYTRLLEEEAELPDLIIVDGGKGQLSSACDALKAIGLYGQIPIIGIAKRLEEIYFPEDSLPLYIDKKSESLKLIQQLRDEAHRFGITAHRNKRSKNFIVSQLETMDGIGKLTATKLLKAFGTVAQLKEAS
;
A
#
# COMPACT_ATOMS: atom_id res chain seq x y z
N LEU A 1 18.28 -0.53 -13.63
CA LEU A 1 17.02 -1.21 -13.25
C LEU A 1 16.47 -2.15 -14.32
N ARG A 2 17.22 -2.43 -15.40
CA ARG A 2 16.77 -3.25 -16.54
C ARG A 2 15.50 -2.69 -17.21
N LEU A 3 15.36 -1.36 -17.23
CA LEU A 3 14.27 -0.66 -17.89
C LEU A 3 14.75 -0.16 -19.25
N ASN A 4 13.91 -0.24 -20.27
CA ASN A 4 14.21 0.28 -21.60
C ASN A 4 14.15 1.82 -21.62
N ASP A 5 13.22 2.39 -20.86
CA ASP A 5 12.98 3.83 -20.77
C ASP A 5 12.91 4.29 -19.31
N LEU A 6 13.00 5.61 -19.08
CA LEU A 6 12.79 6.17 -17.76
C LEU A 6 11.32 6.06 -17.36
N PRO A 7 11.00 5.41 -16.23
CA PRO A 7 9.63 5.25 -15.81
C PRO A 7 9.04 6.60 -15.38
N LYS A 8 7.93 6.99 -16.00
CA LYS A 8 7.21 8.23 -15.70
C LYS A 8 6.11 8.02 -14.68
N HIS A 9 5.52 6.83 -14.65
CA HIS A 9 4.48 6.43 -13.71
C HIS A 9 4.98 5.25 -12.86
N ILE A 10 5.21 5.48 -11.58
CA ILE A 10 5.74 4.47 -10.66
C ILE A 10 4.76 4.30 -9.49
N GLU A 11 4.41 3.06 -9.19
CA GLU A 11 3.63 2.72 -8.00
C GLU A 11 4.49 1.93 -7.01
N CYS A 12 4.46 2.32 -5.73
CA CYS A 12 5.18 1.63 -4.66
C CYS A 12 4.20 1.15 -3.59
N PHE A 13 4.30 -0.13 -3.25
CA PHE A 13 3.45 -0.83 -2.28
C PHE A 13 4.21 -1.14 -1.00
N ASP A 14 3.62 -0.81 0.14
CA ASP A 14 4.11 -1.19 1.47
C ASP A 14 3.00 -1.90 2.25
N ASN A 15 3.30 -3.08 2.76
CA ASN A 15 2.47 -3.80 3.70
C ASN A 15 2.91 -3.47 5.12
N SER A 16 2.36 -2.42 5.70
CA SER A 16 2.64 -2.09 7.10
C SER A 16 1.70 -2.87 8.03
N ASN A 17 2.21 -3.95 8.61
CA ASN A 17 1.55 -4.65 9.72
C ASN A 17 2.03 -4.06 11.05
N LEU A 18 1.30 -3.08 11.58
CA LEU A 18 1.48 -2.64 12.96
C LEU A 18 0.72 -3.58 13.90
N GLN A 19 1.44 -4.58 14.45
CA GLN A 19 1.00 -5.42 15.58
C GLN A 19 -0.42 -6.04 15.45
N GLY A 20 -0.64 -6.88 14.45
CA GLY A 20 -1.66 -7.93 14.51
C GLY A 20 -3.13 -7.53 14.38
N THR A 21 -3.48 -6.27 14.43
CA THR A 21 -4.87 -5.82 14.33
C THR A 21 -5.07 -4.85 13.16
N ASN A 22 -5.92 -5.25 12.22
CA ASN A 22 -6.31 -4.43 11.07
C ASN A 22 -5.19 -4.11 10.07
N PRO A 23 -4.64 -5.08 9.34
CA PRO A 23 -3.62 -4.83 8.33
C PRO A 23 -4.11 -3.80 7.30
N VAL A 24 -3.23 -2.89 6.90
CA VAL A 24 -3.47 -1.91 5.85
C VAL A 24 -2.26 -1.91 4.95
N SER A 25 -2.47 -2.12 3.66
CA SER A 25 -1.46 -1.89 2.65
C SER A 25 -1.60 -0.50 2.09
N ALA A 26 -0.48 0.16 1.90
CA ALA A 26 -0.39 1.48 1.29
C ALA A 26 0.17 1.37 -0.12
N MET A 27 -0.35 2.15 -1.03
CA MET A 27 0.21 2.36 -2.35
C MET A 27 0.40 3.85 -2.58
N VAL A 28 1.60 4.25 -2.91
CA VAL A 28 1.91 5.60 -3.37
C VAL A 28 2.21 5.59 -4.86
N CYS A 29 1.94 6.71 -5.49
CA CYS A 29 2.14 6.89 -6.93
C CYS A 29 3.00 8.13 -7.16
N PHE A 30 4.05 7.96 -7.98
CA PHE A 30 4.85 9.08 -8.47
C PHE A 30 4.67 9.20 -9.98
N LYS A 31 4.46 10.43 -10.45
CA LYS A 31 4.39 10.77 -11.87
C LYS A 31 5.46 11.80 -12.21
N ASN A 32 6.29 11.50 -13.20
CA ASN A 32 7.44 12.34 -13.57
C ASN A 32 8.35 12.66 -12.36
N SER A 33 8.68 11.63 -11.57
CA SER A 33 9.50 11.68 -10.36
C SER A 33 8.92 12.53 -9.21
N LEU A 34 7.67 12.98 -9.28
CA LEU A 34 6.98 13.75 -8.23
C LEU A 34 5.80 12.97 -7.63
N PRO A 35 5.55 13.12 -6.31
CA PRO A 35 4.43 12.47 -5.65
C PRO A 35 3.08 12.92 -6.21
N SER A 36 2.26 11.97 -6.68
CA SER A 36 0.89 12.20 -7.13
C SER A 36 -0.09 11.77 -6.05
N LYS A 37 -0.26 12.60 -5.01
CA LYS A 37 -1.03 12.26 -3.80
C LYS A 37 -2.49 11.90 -4.08
N LYS A 38 -3.11 12.42 -5.14
CA LYS A 38 -4.46 12.09 -5.57
C LYS A 38 -4.60 10.62 -5.99
N ASP A 39 -3.50 10.01 -6.43
CA ASP A 39 -3.44 8.64 -6.91
C ASP A 39 -3.04 7.64 -5.80
N TYR A 40 -2.75 8.11 -4.59
CA TYR A 40 -2.46 7.24 -3.44
C TYR A 40 -3.67 6.41 -3.05
N ARG A 41 -3.45 5.17 -2.65
CA ARG A 41 -4.52 4.26 -2.23
C ARG A 41 -4.12 3.50 -0.97
N THR A 42 -5.14 3.19 -0.16
CA THR A 42 -5.01 2.26 0.95
C THR A 42 -5.90 1.06 0.71
N PHE A 43 -5.40 -0.12 1.03
CA PHE A 43 -6.12 -1.37 0.90
C PHE A 43 -6.26 -2.02 2.28
N THR A 44 -7.46 -2.39 2.63
CA THR A 44 -7.71 -3.32 3.72
C THR A 44 -7.88 -4.69 3.10
N PRO A 45 -7.07 -5.70 3.47
CA PRO A 45 -7.27 -7.07 3.04
C PRO A 45 -8.68 -7.55 3.36
N LYS A 46 -9.28 -8.34 2.48
CA LYS A 46 -10.65 -8.85 2.62
C LYS A 46 -10.69 -10.36 2.81
N THR A 47 -9.72 -11.06 2.22
CA THR A 47 -9.68 -12.52 2.18
C THR A 47 -8.57 -13.10 3.05
N VAL A 48 -7.66 -12.26 3.55
CA VAL A 48 -6.51 -12.68 4.35
C VAL A 48 -6.88 -12.66 5.83
N GLU A 49 -6.78 -13.79 6.49
CA GLU A 49 -6.94 -13.93 7.93
C GLU A 49 -5.59 -13.91 8.63
N GLY A 50 -5.45 -13.04 9.62
CA GLY A 50 -4.19 -12.90 10.38
C GLY A 50 -3.10 -12.09 9.69
N PRO A 51 -1.88 -12.09 10.25
CA PRO A 51 -0.74 -11.33 9.74
C PRO A 51 0.02 -12.14 8.67
N ASP A 52 -0.51 -12.16 7.45
CA ASP A 52 0.13 -12.77 6.28
C ASP A 52 0.46 -11.70 5.24
N ASP A 53 1.73 -11.25 5.25
CA ASP A 53 2.22 -10.22 4.34
C ASP A 53 2.24 -10.69 2.89
N PHE A 54 2.43 -11.99 2.64
CA PHE A 54 2.50 -12.55 1.30
C PHE A 54 1.10 -12.62 0.67
N ALA A 55 0.14 -13.20 1.38
CA ALA A 55 -1.24 -13.25 0.93
C ALA A 55 -1.83 -11.84 0.78
N THR A 56 -1.47 -10.92 1.69
CA THR A 56 -1.88 -9.52 1.61
C THR A 56 -1.33 -8.84 0.35
N MET A 57 -0.05 -9.02 0.03
CA MET A 57 0.56 -8.45 -1.19
C MET A 57 -0.11 -9.02 -2.44
N TYR A 58 -0.33 -10.34 -2.48
CA TYR A 58 -1.04 -10.99 -3.57
C TYR A 58 -2.44 -10.38 -3.79
N GLU A 59 -3.25 -10.26 -2.73
CA GLU A 59 -4.60 -9.70 -2.81
C GLU A 59 -4.58 -8.24 -3.30
N VAL A 60 -3.68 -7.42 -2.76
CA VAL A 60 -3.62 -5.99 -3.06
C VAL A 60 -3.22 -5.75 -4.51
N ILE A 61 -2.18 -6.43 -4.99
CA ILE A 61 -1.72 -6.34 -6.39
C ILE A 61 -2.83 -6.83 -7.34
N THR A 62 -3.44 -7.97 -7.06
CA THR A 62 -4.56 -8.48 -7.86
C THR A 62 -5.68 -7.45 -7.94
N ARG A 63 -6.16 -6.93 -6.81
CA ARG A 63 -7.28 -5.97 -6.77
C ARG A 63 -6.95 -4.65 -7.46
N ARG A 64 -5.73 -4.15 -7.29
CA ARG A 64 -5.30 -2.90 -7.93
C ARG A 64 -5.33 -3.01 -9.44
N TYR A 65 -4.66 -4.02 -9.98
CA TYR A 65 -4.46 -4.13 -11.42
C TYR A 65 -5.66 -4.72 -12.15
N THR A 66 -6.44 -5.62 -11.54
CA THR A 66 -7.74 -6.02 -12.09
C THR A 66 -8.64 -4.79 -12.30
N ARG A 67 -8.70 -3.92 -11.30
CA ARG A 67 -9.48 -2.68 -11.41
C ARG A 67 -8.98 -1.76 -12.53
N LEU A 68 -7.67 -1.60 -12.71
CA LEU A 68 -7.12 -0.79 -13.79
C LEU A 68 -7.46 -1.38 -15.17
N LEU A 69 -7.44 -2.71 -15.31
CA LEU A 69 -7.86 -3.39 -16.53
C LEU A 69 -9.35 -3.18 -16.81
N GLU A 70 -10.21 -3.31 -15.80
CA GLU A 70 -11.66 -3.08 -15.92
C GLU A 70 -12.02 -1.63 -16.28
N GLU A 71 -11.24 -0.66 -15.77
CA GLU A 71 -11.40 0.76 -16.04
C GLU A 71 -10.69 1.22 -17.33
N GLU A 72 -10.00 0.31 -18.04
CA GLU A 72 -9.13 0.61 -19.20
C GLU A 72 -8.15 1.76 -18.90
N ALA A 73 -7.69 1.82 -17.64
CA ALA A 73 -6.82 2.88 -17.16
C ALA A 73 -5.35 2.59 -17.48
N GLU A 74 -4.56 3.66 -17.53
CA GLU A 74 -3.11 3.57 -17.77
C GLU A 74 -2.41 2.75 -16.69
N LEU A 75 -1.62 1.76 -17.11
CA LEU A 75 -0.78 0.95 -16.23
C LEU A 75 0.52 1.70 -15.87
N PRO A 76 1.14 1.41 -14.71
CA PRO A 76 2.42 2.04 -14.38
C PRO A 76 3.57 1.47 -15.21
N ASP A 77 4.62 2.27 -15.37
CA ASP A 77 5.87 1.86 -16.02
C ASP A 77 6.77 1.01 -15.11
N LEU A 78 6.54 1.09 -13.79
CA LEU A 78 7.31 0.35 -12.79
C LEU A 78 6.48 0.14 -11.52
N ILE A 79 6.50 -1.10 -11.03
CA ILE A 79 5.98 -1.47 -9.70
C ILE A 79 7.17 -1.67 -8.75
N ILE A 80 7.08 -1.08 -7.56
CA ILE A 80 8.03 -1.30 -6.47
C ILE A 80 7.29 -1.92 -5.29
N VAL A 81 7.84 -3.01 -4.76
CA VAL A 81 7.35 -3.66 -3.54
C VAL A 81 8.34 -3.36 -2.41
N ASP A 82 7.90 -2.67 -1.34
CA ASP A 82 8.69 -2.50 -0.11
C ASP A 82 8.68 -3.82 0.65
N GLY A 83 9.55 -4.71 0.20
CA GLY A 83 9.67 -6.05 0.75
C GLY A 83 10.74 -6.88 0.05
N GLY A 84 11.17 -7.94 0.72
CA GLY A 84 12.15 -8.87 0.17
C GLY A 84 11.54 -9.83 -0.86
N LYS A 85 12.34 -10.85 -1.21
CA LYS A 85 12.00 -11.84 -2.25
C LYS A 85 10.60 -12.46 -2.11
N GLY A 86 10.15 -12.77 -0.89
CA GLY A 86 8.86 -13.43 -0.68
C GLY A 86 7.68 -12.54 -1.06
N GLN A 87 7.70 -11.26 -0.67
CA GLN A 87 6.65 -10.31 -1.05
C GLN A 87 6.70 -10.00 -2.54
N LEU A 88 7.90 -9.88 -3.13
CA LEU A 88 8.07 -9.73 -4.58
C LEU A 88 7.51 -10.95 -5.33
N SER A 89 7.80 -12.18 -4.87
CA SER A 89 7.26 -13.40 -5.48
C SER A 89 5.73 -13.41 -5.46
N SER A 90 5.11 -13.08 -4.32
CA SER A 90 3.65 -13.00 -4.21
C SER A 90 3.05 -11.96 -5.15
N ALA A 91 3.70 -10.81 -5.30
CA ALA A 91 3.28 -9.78 -6.26
C ALA A 91 3.39 -10.27 -7.72
N CYS A 92 4.47 -10.98 -8.06
CA CYS A 92 4.64 -11.60 -9.38
C CYS A 92 3.57 -12.65 -9.68
N ASP A 93 3.23 -13.48 -8.69
CA ASP A 93 2.19 -14.51 -8.83
C ASP A 93 0.81 -13.86 -9.03
N ALA A 94 0.53 -12.74 -8.36
CA ALA A 94 -0.67 -11.95 -8.61
C ALA A 94 -0.72 -11.42 -10.05
N LEU A 95 0.40 -10.86 -10.55
CA LEU A 95 0.47 -10.38 -11.94
C LEU A 95 0.35 -11.51 -12.96
N LYS A 96 0.89 -12.70 -12.67
CA LYS A 96 0.71 -13.90 -13.51
C LYS A 96 -0.76 -14.29 -13.61
N ALA A 97 -1.46 -14.30 -12.46
CA ALA A 97 -2.87 -14.69 -12.38
C ALA A 97 -3.81 -13.80 -13.21
N ILE A 98 -3.45 -12.51 -13.38
CA ILE A 98 -4.24 -11.54 -14.17
C ILE A 98 -3.64 -11.24 -15.56
N GLY A 99 -2.60 -11.98 -15.97
CA GLY A 99 -2.00 -11.86 -17.31
C GLY A 99 -1.13 -10.62 -17.53
N LEU A 100 -0.67 -9.94 -16.48
CA LEU A 100 0.18 -8.74 -16.56
C LEU A 100 1.67 -9.00 -16.28
N TYR A 101 2.05 -10.22 -15.89
CA TYR A 101 3.44 -10.56 -15.65
C TYR A 101 4.28 -10.42 -16.93
N GLY A 102 5.40 -9.72 -16.83
CA GLY A 102 6.25 -9.40 -17.98
C GLY A 102 5.80 -8.19 -18.81
N GLN A 103 4.58 -7.66 -18.60
CA GLN A 103 4.13 -6.41 -19.23
C GLN A 103 4.53 -5.18 -18.42
N ILE A 104 4.53 -5.29 -17.09
CA ILE A 104 4.94 -4.21 -16.19
C ILE A 104 6.20 -4.67 -15.46
N PRO A 105 7.31 -3.93 -15.56
CA PRO A 105 8.49 -4.17 -14.74
C PRO A 105 8.15 -4.08 -13.26
N ILE A 106 8.67 -5.02 -12.46
CA ILE A 106 8.47 -5.06 -11.02
C ILE A 106 9.79 -5.34 -10.29
N ILE A 107 10.02 -4.66 -9.18
CA ILE A 107 11.17 -4.89 -8.30
C ILE A 107 10.75 -4.94 -6.84
N GLY A 108 11.51 -5.65 -6.02
CA GLY A 108 11.43 -5.59 -4.57
C GLY A 108 12.59 -4.80 -3.98
N ILE A 109 12.35 -4.09 -2.88
CA ILE A 109 13.40 -3.42 -2.13
C ILE A 109 13.39 -3.87 -0.67
N ALA A 110 14.51 -4.42 -0.18
CA ALA A 110 14.66 -4.84 1.20
C ALA A 110 15.17 -3.70 2.09
N LYS A 111 14.54 -3.55 3.28
CA LYS A 111 14.76 -2.40 4.19
C LYS A 111 16.19 -2.25 4.71
N ARG A 112 16.89 -3.34 5.01
CA ARG A 112 18.17 -3.25 5.76
C ARG A 112 19.39 -2.84 4.94
N LEU A 113 19.48 -3.27 3.67
CA LEU A 113 20.67 -3.11 2.85
C LEU A 113 20.40 -2.39 1.53
N GLU A 114 19.17 -1.91 1.35
CA GLU A 114 18.73 -1.30 0.07
C GLU A 114 18.96 -2.25 -1.12
N GLU A 115 18.80 -3.55 -0.83
CA GLU A 115 18.90 -4.61 -1.81
C GLU A 115 17.70 -4.56 -2.76
N ILE A 116 18.00 -4.47 -4.05
CA ILE A 116 16.99 -4.52 -5.10
C ILE A 116 16.91 -5.94 -5.63
N TYR A 117 15.74 -6.52 -5.55
CA TYR A 117 15.43 -7.84 -6.07
C TYR A 117 14.65 -7.73 -7.36
N PHE A 118 15.06 -8.52 -8.34
CA PHE A 118 14.29 -8.76 -9.56
C PHE A 118 13.53 -10.08 -9.47
N PRO A 119 12.41 -10.23 -10.19
CA PRO A 119 11.76 -11.52 -10.31
C PRO A 119 12.73 -12.61 -10.74
N GLU A 120 12.63 -13.78 -10.09
CA GLU A 120 13.40 -14.98 -10.41
C GLU A 120 14.93 -14.88 -10.15
N ASP A 121 15.45 -13.71 -9.82
CA ASP A 121 16.87 -13.56 -9.45
C ASP A 121 17.10 -14.01 -8.00
N SER A 122 18.11 -14.86 -7.82
CA SER A 122 18.53 -15.32 -6.49
C SER A 122 19.37 -14.29 -5.75
N LEU A 123 20.08 -13.42 -6.46
CA LEU A 123 21.00 -12.42 -5.90
C LEU A 123 20.40 -11.01 -6.03
N PRO A 124 20.55 -10.17 -4.99
CA PRO A 124 20.13 -8.78 -5.07
C PRO A 124 21.11 -7.96 -5.92
N LEU A 125 20.57 -6.90 -6.53
CA LEU A 125 21.38 -5.85 -7.12
C LEU A 125 21.63 -4.75 -6.10
N TYR A 126 22.88 -4.31 -6.00
CA TYR A 126 23.28 -3.14 -5.23
C TYR A 126 23.53 -1.97 -6.20
N ILE A 127 22.84 -0.86 -5.97
CA ILE A 127 23.02 0.37 -6.75
C ILE A 127 23.88 1.34 -5.93
N ASP A 128 24.71 2.14 -6.62
CA ASP A 128 25.48 3.20 -5.98
C ASP A 128 24.55 4.11 -5.14
N LYS A 129 24.90 4.26 -3.85
CA LYS A 129 24.14 5.08 -2.89
C LYS A 129 24.00 6.54 -3.30
N LYS A 130 24.86 7.02 -4.17
CA LYS A 130 24.82 8.39 -4.71
C LYS A 130 23.96 8.53 -5.96
N SER A 131 23.48 7.41 -6.54
CA SER A 131 22.69 7.46 -7.78
C SER A 131 21.31 8.09 -7.55
N GLU A 132 20.87 8.91 -8.49
CA GLU A 132 19.54 9.53 -8.44
C GLU A 132 18.42 8.48 -8.51
N SER A 133 18.65 7.36 -9.22
CA SER A 133 17.71 6.26 -9.27
C SER A 133 17.46 5.65 -7.89
N LEU A 134 18.52 5.42 -7.10
CA LEU A 134 18.36 4.89 -5.74
C LEU A 134 17.66 5.91 -4.84
N LYS A 135 18.01 7.19 -4.92
CA LYS A 135 17.36 8.25 -4.15
C LYS A 135 15.85 8.30 -4.44
N LEU A 136 15.45 8.18 -5.70
CA LEU A 136 14.03 8.16 -6.08
C LEU A 136 13.31 6.92 -5.52
N ILE A 137 13.94 5.74 -5.59
CA ILE A 137 13.38 4.51 -5.02
C ILE A 137 13.22 4.64 -3.50
N GLN A 138 14.21 5.19 -2.81
CA GLN A 138 14.15 5.47 -1.38
C GLN A 138 13.02 6.42 -1.03
N GLN A 139 12.85 7.52 -1.78
CA GLN A 139 11.74 8.45 -1.59
C GLN A 139 10.37 7.77 -1.74
N LEU A 140 10.21 6.93 -2.75
CA LEU A 140 8.98 6.15 -2.96
C LEU A 140 8.70 5.21 -1.79
N ARG A 141 9.71 4.45 -1.36
CA ARG A 141 9.63 3.54 -0.21
C ARG A 141 9.26 4.28 1.07
N ASP A 142 10.00 5.33 1.40
CA ASP A 142 9.81 6.10 2.63
C ASP A 142 8.43 6.78 2.65
N GLU A 143 7.96 7.25 1.50
CA GLU A 143 6.63 7.84 1.37
C GLU A 143 5.52 6.79 1.48
N ALA A 144 5.70 5.57 0.91
CA ALA A 144 4.75 4.46 1.07
C ALA A 144 4.64 4.07 2.54
N HIS A 145 5.77 3.94 3.22
CA HIS A 145 5.82 3.64 4.65
C HIS A 145 5.16 4.72 5.50
N ARG A 146 5.49 6.00 5.25
CA ARG A 146 4.87 7.15 5.93
C ARG A 146 3.35 7.17 5.74
N PHE A 147 2.89 6.95 4.52
CA PHE A 147 1.47 6.94 4.18
C PHE A 147 0.75 5.75 4.84
N GLY A 148 1.36 4.57 4.85
CA GLY A 148 0.86 3.38 5.54
C GLY A 148 0.69 3.60 7.05
N ILE A 149 1.72 4.13 7.73
CA ILE A 149 1.64 4.48 9.16
C ILE A 149 0.50 5.45 9.44
N THR A 150 0.35 6.49 8.60
CA THR A 150 -0.72 7.47 8.76
C THR A 150 -2.11 6.84 8.60
N ALA A 151 -2.28 5.97 7.62
CA ALA A 151 -3.53 5.24 7.39
C ALA A 151 -3.89 4.33 8.58
N HIS A 152 -2.89 3.62 9.13
CA HIS A 152 -3.06 2.82 10.35
C HIS A 152 -3.50 3.64 11.55
N ARG A 153 -2.83 4.76 11.81
CA ARG A 153 -3.18 5.66 12.92
C ARG A 153 -4.61 6.17 12.79
N ASN A 154 -4.99 6.60 11.59
CA ASN A 154 -6.35 7.08 11.32
C ASN A 154 -7.41 5.99 11.52
N LYS A 155 -7.13 4.76 11.07
CA LYS A 155 -8.03 3.61 11.25
C LYS A 155 -8.16 3.25 12.73
N ARG A 156 -7.05 3.22 13.49
CA ARG A 156 -7.03 2.97 14.93
C ARG A 156 -7.82 4.02 15.71
N SER A 157 -7.62 5.31 15.40
CA SER A 157 -8.35 6.40 16.03
C SER A 157 -9.86 6.30 15.76
N LYS A 158 -10.27 6.00 14.53
CA LYS A 158 -11.68 5.78 14.19
C LYS A 158 -12.28 4.61 14.95
N ASN A 159 -11.59 3.47 15.00
CA ASN A 159 -12.07 2.29 15.74
C ASN A 159 -12.17 2.57 17.24
N PHE A 160 -11.22 3.30 17.82
CA PHE A 160 -11.26 3.69 19.22
C PHE A 160 -12.48 4.58 19.53
N ILE A 161 -12.76 5.57 18.68
CA ILE A 161 -13.92 6.45 18.84
C ILE A 161 -15.23 5.66 18.69
N VAL A 162 -15.33 4.78 17.72
CA VAL A 162 -16.50 3.90 17.54
C VAL A 162 -16.72 3.06 18.80
N SER A 163 -15.66 2.43 19.33
CA SER A 163 -15.73 1.64 20.55
C SER A 163 -16.18 2.47 21.77
N GLN A 164 -15.72 3.72 21.89
CA GLN A 164 -16.19 4.61 22.96
C GLN A 164 -17.68 4.96 22.83
N LEU A 165 -18.17 5.20 21.61
CA LEU A 165 -19.59 5.48 21.39
C LEU A 165 -20.46 4.25 21.64
N GLU A 166 -19.97 3.05 21.40
CA GLU A 166 -20.65 1.78 21.67
C GLU A 166 -20.84 1.51 23.18
N THR A 167 -20.09 2.18 24.07
CA THR A 167 -20.31 2.07 25.52
C THR A 167 -21.54 2.86 26.01
N MET A 168 -22.14 3.67 25.14
CA MET A 168 -23.34 4.46 25.47
C MET A 168 -24.59 3.63 25.17
N ASP A 169 -25.54 3.60 26.11
CA ASP A 169 -26.79 2.86 25.97
C ASP A 169 -27.56 3.30 24.71
N GLY A 170 -27.99 2.31 23.90
CA GLY A 170 -28.72 2.53 22.66
C GLY A 170 -27.87 2.85 21.44
N ILE A 171 -26.53 2.94 21.57
CA ILE A 171 -25.63 3.18 20.47
C ILE A 171 -24.88 1.90 20.07
N GLY A 172 -25.38 1.21 19.04
CA GLY A 172 -24.65 0.08 18.44
C GLY A 172 -23.63 0.56 17.40
N LYS A 173 -22.80 -0.38 16.94
CA LYS A 173 -21.70 -0.14 15.98
C LYS A 173 -22.10 0.62 14.72
N LEU A 174 -23.26 0.29 14.14
CA LEU A 174 -23.77 0.98 12.95
C LEU A 174 -24.12 2.43 13.24
N THR A 175 -24.77 2.70 14.38
CA THR A 175 -25.13 4.05 14.83
C THR A 175 -23.87 4.87 15.12
N ALA A 176 -22.92 4.31 15.90
CA ALA A 176 -21.64 4.95 16.17
C ALA A 176 -20.87 5.32 14.90
N THR A 177 -20.85 4.43 13.91
CA THR A 177 -20.21 4.69 12.61
C THR A 177 -20.91 5.81 11.82
N LYS A 178 -22.25 5.84 11.82
CA LYS A 178 -23.03 6.90 11.17
C LYS A 178 -22.81 8.25 11.85
N LEU A 179 -22.81 8.30 13.17
CA LEU A 179 -22.55 9.51 13.94
C LEU A 179 -21.14 10.06 13.65
N LEU A 180 -20.13 9.19 13.68
CA LEU A 180 -18.76 9.61 13.34
C LEU A 180 -18.61 10.11 11.91
N LYS A 181 -19.38 9.53 10.96
CA LYS A 181 -19.39 10.00 9.58
C LYS A 181 -20.07 11.37 9.42
N ALA A 182 -21.13 11.64 10.20
CA ALA A 182 -21.88 12.89 10.14
C ALA A 182 -21.17 14.04 10.83
N PHE A 183 -20.58 13.80 12.00
CA PHE A 183 -20.02 14.85 12.88
C PHE A 183 -18.49 14.90 12.89
N GLY A 184 -17.80 13.93 12.27
CA GLY A 184 -16.34 13.90 12.16
C GLY A 184 -15.60 13.57 13.46
N THR A 185 -15.91 14.24 14.58
CA THR A 185 -15.26 14.04 15.89
C THR A 185 -16.26 13.95 17.03
N VAL A 186 -15.84 13.36 18.17
CA VAL A 186 -16.67 13.31 19.40
C VAL A 186 -16.90 14.72 19.96
N ALA A 187 -15.96 15.63 19.79
CA ALA A 187 -16.12 17.03 20.23
C ALA A 187 -17.27 17.70 19.47
N GLN A 188 -17.28 17.59 18.15
CA GLN A 188 -18.35 18.13 17.30
C GLN A 188 -19.71 17.46 17.59
N LEU A 189 -19.71 16.16 17.93
CA LEU A 189 -20.93 15.47 18.35
C LEU A 189 -21.49 16.03 19.65
N LYS A 190 -20.62 16.35 20.62
CA LYS A 190 -21.03 16.96 21.91
C LYS A 190 -21.56 18.39 21.77
N GLU A 191 -21.06 19.13 20.81
CA GLU A 191 -21.52 20.50 20.51
C GLU A 191 -22.85 20.52 19.75
N ALA A 192 -23.25 19.41 19.12
CA ALA A 192 -24.49 19.29 18.35
C ALA A 192 -25.69 18.78 19.17
N SER A 193 -25.49 18.48 20.47
CA SER A 193 -26.55 18.12 21.44
C SER A 193 -26.81 19.31 22.38
#